data_e746df16c3bec08bae34ab29b1a959b9
#
_entry.id   e746df16c3bec08bae34ab29b1a959b9
#
_cell.length_a   1.000
_cell.length_b   1.000
_cell.length_c   1.000
_cell.angle_alpha   90.00
_cell.angle_beta   90.00
_cell.angle_gamma   90.00
#
_symmetry.space_group_name_H-M   'P 1'
#
loop_
_entity.id
_entity.type
_entity.pdbx_description
1 polymer ?
#
loop_
_entity_poly.entity_id
_entity_poly.type
_entity_poly.pdbx_seq_one_letter_code
_entity_poly.pdbx_strand_id
1 'polypeptide(L)' 'MFVRLTRKDDGGAVYVNAAQVRGVSEERDVTWVYVGKLAYMVEESAKAVVTLLEAEMNGGFLK' A
#
# COMPACT_ATOMS: atom_id res chain seq x y z
N MET A 1 -1.99 12.61 -0.05
CA MET A 1 -1.01 11.58 -0.46
C MET A 1 -1.62 10.19 -0.40
N PHE A 2 -2.38 9.92 -1.44
CA PHE A 2 -3.02 8.61 -1.58
C PHE A 2 -2.30 7.77 -2.60
N VAL A 3 -2.24 6.47 -2.33
CA VAL A 3 -1.65 5.49 -3.22
C VAL A 3 -2.76 4.55 -3.68
N ARG A 4 -2.80 4.28 -4.99
CA ARG A 4 -3.78 3.38 -5.55
C ARG A 4 -3.21 1.96 -5.54
N LEU A 5 -3.95 1.05 -4.94
CA LEU A 5 -3.59 -0.36 -4.91
C LEU A 5 -4.77 -1.16 -5.46
N THR A 6 -4.51 -2.41 -5.79
CA THR A 6 -5.52 -3.29 -6.37
C THR A 6 -5.91 -4.34 -5.34
N ARG A 7 -7.18 -4.40 -4.98
CA ARG A 7 -7.67 -5.42 -4.05
C ARG A 7 -7.53 -6.79 -4.67
N LYS A 8 -7.08 -7.73 -3.85
CA LYS A 8 -6.84 -9.07 -4.35
C LYS A 8 -8.13 -9.84 -4.61
N ASP A 9 -9.16 -9.57 -3.84
CA ASP A 9 -10.37 -10.38 -3.91
C ASP A 9 -11.20 -10.08 -5.16
N ASP A 10 -11.35 -8.82 -5.54
CA ASP A 10 -12.22 -8.47 -6.67
C ASP A 10 -11.50 -7.66 -7.76
N GLY A 11 -10.24 -7.36 -7.58
CA GLY A 11 -9.49 -6.59 -8.57
C GLY A 11 -9.84 -5.12 -8.61
N GLY A 12 -10.63 -4.64 -7.67
CA GLY A 12 -11.01 -3.24 -7.63
C GLY A 12 -9.91 -2.37 -7.06
N ALA A 13 -9.99 -1.08 -7.36
CA ALA A 13 -9.01 -0.13 -6.83
C ALA A 13 -9.33 0.20 -5.39
N VAL A 14 -8.28 0.35 -4.59
CA VAL A 14 -8.41 0.90 -3.25
C VAL A 14 -7.36 1.99 -3.10
N TYR A 15 -7.77 3.12 -2.56
CA TYR A 15 -6.87 4.26 -2.37
C TYR A 15 -6.60 4.37 -0.88
N VAL A 16 -5.32 4.29 -0.51
CA VAL A 16 -4.94 4.36 0.90
C VAL A 16 -4.11 5.60 1.13
N ASN A 17 -4.30 6.20 2.30
CA ASN A 17 -3.50 7.35 2.68
C ASN A 17 -2.14 6.86 3.13
N ALA A 18 -1.10 7.23 2.36
CA ALA A 18 0.25 6.74 2.63
C ALA A 18 0.70 7.09 4.06
N ALA A 19 0.26 8.22 4.57
CA ALA A 19 0.66 8.65 5.91
C ALA A 19 0.08 7.75 7.01
N GLN A 20 -0.97 6.99 6.70
CA GLN A 20 -1.62 6.15 7.70
C GLN A 20 -1.27 4.68 7.56
N VAL A 21 -0.43 4.34 6.61
CA VAL A 21 0.04 2.97 6.45
C VAL A 21 1.08 2.72 7.53
N ARG A 22 0.83 1.71 8.34
CA ARG A 22 1.73 1.39 9.44
C ARG A 22 2.51 0.11 9.21
N GLY A 23 2.24 -0.61 8.14
CA GLY A 23 3.01 -1.80 7.85
C GLY A 23 2.61 -2.44 6.55
N VAL A 24 3.54 -3.19 5.98
CA VAL A 24 3.32 -3.99 4.78
C VAL A 24 3.97 -5.33 5.05
N SER A 25 3.25 -6.41 4.81
CA SER A 25 3.83 -7.74 4.95
C SER A 25 3.47 -8.58 3.75
N GLU A 26 4.31 -9.57 3.50
CA GLU A 26 4.08 -10.50 2.39
C GLU A 26 4.25 -11.90 2.92
N GLU A 27 3.24 -12.74 2.67
CA GLU A 27 3.23 -14.09 3.18
C GLU A 27 2.52 -14.97 2.17
N ARG A 28 3.20 -16.00 1.66
CA ARG A 28 2.63 -16.95 0.71
C ARG A 28 2.02 -16.27 -0.50
N ASP A 29 2.76 -15.33 -1.06
CA ASP A 29 2.36 -14.58 -2.26
C ASP A 29 1.16 -13.67 -2.03
N VAL A 30 0.84 -13.38 -0.78
CA VAL A 30 -0.21 -12.44 -0.44
C VAL A 30 0.42 -11.23 0.26
N THR A 31 0.10 -10.05 -0.24
CA THR A 31 0.60 -8.82 0.33
C THR A 31 -0.50 -8.17 1.15
N TRP A 32 -0.17 -7.86 2.40
CA TRP A 32 -1.08 -7.18 3.31
C TRP A 32 -0.59 -5.77 3.56
N VAL A 33 -1.50 -4.81 3.50
CA VAL A 33 -1.21 -3.42 3.80
C VAL A 33 -2.05 -3.02 5.00
N TYR A 34 -1.38 -2.58 6.06
CA TYR A 34 -2.04 -2.24 7.32
C TYR A 34 -2.23 -0.75 7.39
N VAL A 35 -3.49 -0.31 7.44
CA VAL A 35 -3.84 1.10 7.43
C VAL A 35 -4.74 1.35 8.63
N GLY A 36 -4.22 2.07 9.63
CA GLY A 36 -4.97 2.27 10.85
C GLY A 36 -5.34 0.95 11.48
N LYS A 37 -6.63 0.68 11.62
CA LYS A 37 -7.12 -0.57 12.20
C LYS A 37 -7.50 -1.59 11.15
N LEU A 38 -7.30 -1.28 9.87
CA LEU A 38 -7.72 -2.15 8.78
C LEU A 38 -6.52 -2.80 8.13
N ALA A 39 -6.78 -3.92 7.46
CA ALA A 39 -5.77 -4.60 6.66
C ALA A 39 -6.37 -4.93 5.31
N TYR A 40 -5.64 -4.63 4.26
CA TYR A 40 -6.09 -4.89 2.89
C TYR A 40 -5.16 -5.90 2.25
N MET A 41 -5.75 -6.91 1.58
CA MET A 41 -5.00 -7.79 0.71
C MET A 41 -4.95 -7.16 -0.66
N VAL A 42 -3.74 -6.99 -1.20
CA VAL A 42 -3.56 -6.34 -2.48
C VAL A 42 -2.78 -7.23 -3.43
N GLU A 43 -2.92 -6.97 -4.72
CA GLU A 43 -2.26 -7.76 -5.75
C GLU A 43 -0.80 -7.35 -5.95
N GLU A 44 -0.49 -6.11 -5.64
CA GLU A 44 0.89 -5.63 -5.78
C GLU A 44 1.80 -6.35 -4.80
N SER A 45 3.05 -6.58 -5.21
CA SER A 45 4.03 -7.18 -4.30
C SER A 45 4.36 -6.20 -3.18
N ALA A 46 4.85 -6.74 -2.06
CA ALA A 46 5.24 -5.89 -0.95
C ALA A 46 6.28 -4.87 -1.38
N LYS A 47 7.22 -5.28 -2.23
CA LYS A 47 8.24 -4.36 -2.72
C LYS A 47 7.63 -3.24 -3.54
N ALA A 48 6.65 -3.57 -4.39
CA ALA A 48 5.99 -2.55 -5.20
C ALA A 48 5.22 -1.58 -4.32
N VAL A 49 4.53 -2.09 -3.29
CA VAL A 49 3.79 -1.23 -2.37
C VAL A 49 4.74 -0.28 -1.64
N VAL A 50 5.84 -0.82 -1.13
CA VAL A 50 6.81 0.01 -0.41
C VAL A 50 7.38 1.08 -1.32
N THR A 51 7.68 0.72 -2.57
CA THR A 51 8.20 1.69 -3.53
C THR A 51 7.19 2.82 -3.78
N LEU A 52 5.91 2.47 -3.93
CA LEU A 52 4.89 3.48 -4.13
C LEU A 52 4.75 4.39 -2.92
N LEU A 53 4.80 3.81 -1.72
CA LEU A 53 4.68 4.60 -0.50
C LEU A 53 5.86 5.54 -0.34
N GLU A 54 7.06 5.06 -0.60
CA GLU A 54 8.25 5.89 -0.49
C GLU A 54 8.24 7.01 -1.51
N ALA A 55 7.78 6.74 -2.71
CA ALA A 55 7.71 7.76 -3.74
C ALA A 55 6.76 8.89 -3.33
N GLU A 56 5.62 8.53 -2.75
CA GLU A 56 4.67 9.54 -2.27
C GLU A 56 5.26 10.39 -1.17
N MET A 57 5.89 9.73 -0.20
CA MET A 57 6.44 10.46 0.94
C MET A 57 7.63 11.31 0.54
N ASN A 58 8.54 10.73 -0.24
CA ASN A 58 9.73 11.46 -0.66
C ASN A 58 9.38 12.60 -1.61
N GLY A 59 8.40 12.39 -2.47
CA GLY A 59 7.97 13.43 -3.38
C GLY A 59 7.49 14.68 -2.65
N GLY A 60 6.79 14.48 -1.54
CA GLY A 60 6.36 15.59 -0.72
C GLY A 60 7.48 16.20 0.09
N PHE A 61 8.50 15.42 0.36
CA PHE A 61 9.61 15.81 1.20
C PHE A 61 10.68 16.61 0.45
N LEU A 62 10.90 16.23 -0.78
CA LEU A 62 12.01 16.79 -1.54
C LEU A 62 11.67 18.07 -2.28
N LYS A 63 10.53 18.60 -2.04
CA LYS A 63 10.13 19.86 -2.65
C LYS A 63 10.71 21.06 -1.90
#